data_8a67ea0d4ddf79a327e73c94156a8d63
#
_entry.id   8a67ea0d4ddf79a327e73c94156a8d63
#
_cell.length_a   1.000
_cell.length_b   1.000
_cell.length_c   1.000
_cell.angle_alpha   90.00
_cell.angle_beta   90.00
_cell.angle_gamma   90.00
#
_symmetry.space_group_name_H-M   'P 1'
#
loop_
_entity.id
_entity.type
_entity.pdbx_description
1 polymer ?
#
loop_
_entity_poly.entity_id
_entity_poly.type
_entity_poly.pdbx_seq_one_letter_code
_entity_poly.pdbx_strand_id
1 'polypeptide(L)'
;TGSGGLTLAKHLGVPFVQEVIAVSTALQDYAPQTDVAIELGGEDAKIIYFEGGNVEQRMNGVCAGGTGSFIDQMASLLQTDASGLNEYAKNYKALYTIAARCGVFAKTDIQPLINDGAAKEDLAASIFQAVVNQTISGLACGKPIRGHVAFLGGPLHFLSELREAFIR
;
A
#
# COMPACT_ATOMS: atom_id res chain seq x y z
N THR A 1 9.55 -14.01 11.97
CA THR A 1 8.68 -12.84 11.93
C THR A 1 7.44 -13.09 11.08
N GLY A 2 6.54 -12.11 10.97
CA GLY A 2 5.29 -12.20 10.21
C GLY A 2 4.11 -12.71 11.05
N SER A 3 2.88 -12.48 10.58
CA SER A 3 1.64 -12.73 11.35
C SER A 3 1.43 -14.20 11.75
N GLY A 4 1.88 -15.16 10.94
CA GLY A 4 1.87 -16.60 11.28
C GLY A 4 3.14 -17.10 11.99
N GLY A 5 4.16 -16.26 12.10
CA GLY A 5 5.50 -16.65 12.52
C GLY A 5 5.62 -17.11 13.97
N LEU A 6 4.83 -16.55 14.88
CA LEU A 6 4.92 -16.90 16.31
C LEU A 6 4.57 -18.37 16.58
N THR A 7 3.52 -18.89 15.97
CA THR A 7 3.12 -20.30 16.11
C THR A 7 4.16 -21.22 15.51
N LEU A 8 4.66 -20.86 14.32
CA LEU A 8 5.69 -21.66 13.64
C LEU A 8 7.02 -21.65 14.42
N ALA A 9 7.43 -20.49 14.96
CA ALA A 9 8.64 -20.39 15.76
C ALA A 9 8.58 -21.27 17.03
N LYS A 10 7.42 -21.34 17.69
CA LYS A 10 7.20 -22.25 18.82
C LYS A 10 7.36 -23.73 18.43
N HIS A 11 6.81 -24.13 17.28
CA HIS A 11 6.95 -25.49 16.79
C HIS A 11 8.38 -25.85 16.41
N LEU A 12 9.10 -24.90 15.85
CA LEU A 12 10.50 -25.11 15.41
C LEU A 12 11.54 -24.88 16.51
N GLY A 13 11.13 -24.38 17.67
CA GLY A 13 12.05 -24.05 18.77
C GLY A 13 13.02 -22.91 18.44
N VAL A 14 12.63 -21.98 17.58
CA VAL A 14 13.46 -20.83 17.17
C VAL A 14 12.91 -19.51 17.74
N PRO A 15 13.77 -18.49 17.92
CA PRO A 15 13.30 -17.17 18.36
C PRO A 15 12.31 -16.54 17.38
N PHE A 16 11.33 -15.83 17.91
CA PHE A 16 10.41 -14.99 17.13
C PHE A 16 10.80 -13.52 17.29
N VAL A 17 10.88 -12.80 16.17
CA VAL A 17 11.11 -11.36 16.14
C VAL A 17 9.85 -10.68 15.59
N GLN A 18 9.37 -9.65 16.28
CA GLN A 18 8.25 -8.86 15.77
C GLN A 18 8.60 -8.20 14.44
N GLU A 19 7.61 -8.10 13.56
CA GLU A 19 7.81 -7.63 12.19
C GLU A 19 8.38 -6.21 12.13
N VAL A 20 7.86 -5.30 12.96
CA VAL A 20 8.38 -3.91 13.02
C VAL A 20 9.86 -3.86 13.41
N ILE A 21 10.27 -4.71 14.35
CA ILE A 21 11.68 -4.78 14.79
C ILE A 21 12.53 -5.33 13.65
N ALA A 22 12.09 -6.40 13.00
CA ALA A 22 12.80 -7.01 11.88
C ALA A 22 12.97 -6.04 10.72
N VAL A 23 11.91 -5.33 10.33
CA VAL A 23 11.92 -4.33 9.25
C VAL A 23 12.82 -3.16 9.62
N SER A 24 12.68 -2.61 10.82
CA SER A 24 13.49 -1.46 11.27
C SER A 24 14.97 -1.81 11.32
N THR A 25 15.33 -2.98 11.83
CA THR A 25 16.72 -3.45 11.85
C THR A 25 17.26 -3.62 10.43
N ALA A 26 16.50 -4.27 9.54
CA ALA A 26 16.91 -4.44 8.17
C ALA A 26 17.13 -3.11 7.44
N LEU A 27 16.26 -2.12 7.64
CA LEU A 27 16.42 -0.81 7.04
C LEU A 27 17.64 -0.06 7.61
N GLN A 28 17.90 -0.14 8.91
CA GLN A 28 19.08 0.44 9.53
C GLN A 28 20.37 -0.17 8.99
N ASP A 29 20.37 -1.47 8.71
CA ASP A 29 21.57 -2.17 8.20
C ASP A 29 21.76 -1.98 6.70
N TYR A 30 20.71 -2.06 5.89
CA TYR A 30 20.81 -2.09 4.43
C TYR A 30 20.48 -0.76 3.73
N ALA A 31 19.73 0.11 4.39
CA ALA A 31 19.31 1.42 3.87
C ALA A 31 19.29 2.48 4.99
N PRO A 32 20.44 2.76 5.65
CA PRO A 32 20.50 3.61 6.84
C PRO A 32 20.09 5.07 6.59
N GLN A 33 20.01 5.49 5.34
CA GLN A 33 19.53 6.82 4.94
C GLN A 33 17.99 6.94 4.96
N THR A 34 17.25 5.85 5.24
CA THR A 34 15.79 5.86 5.21
C THR A 34 15.23 6.74 6.33
N ASP A 35 14.43 7.74 5.95
CA ASP A 35 13.71 8.60 6.89
C ASP A 35 12.28 8.09 7.13
N VAL A 36 11.65 7.53 6.10
CA VAL A 36 10.30 6.99 6.16
C VAL A 36 10.22 5.68 5.39
N ALA A 37 9.58 4.66 5.95
CA ALA A 37 9.24 3.46 5.19
C ALA A 37 7.73 3.32 5.05
N ILE A 38 7.26 3.04 3.84
CA ILE A 38 5.86 2.72 3.53
C ILE A 38 5.82 1.25 3.13
N GLU A 39 5.10 0.45 3.89
CA GLU A 39 4.92 -0.96 3.65
C GLU A 39 3.45 -1.24 3.31
N LEU A 40 3.22 -1.82 2.13
CA LEU A 40 1.90 -2.31 1.73
C LEU A 40 1.96 -3.83 1.63
N GLY A 41 1.29 -4.49 2.54
CA GLY A 41 1.11 -5.94 2.57
C GLY A 41 -0.14 -6.39 1.80
N GLY A 42 -0.47 -7.68 1.91
CA GLY A 42 -1.70 -8.25 1.35
C GLY A 42 -2.95 -7.70 2.05
N GLU A 43 -2.94 -7.61 3.37
CA GLU A 43 -4.09 -7.21 4.19
C GLU A 43 -3.78 -6.05 5.14
N ASP A 44 -2.51 -5.72 5.34
CA ASP A 44 -2.06 -4.63 6.21
C ASP A 44 -1.26 -3.59 5.44
N ALA A 45 -1.23 -2.39 5.98
CA ALA A 45 -0.43 -1.28 5.49
C ALA A 45 0.19 -0.55 6.69
N LYS A 46 1.45 -0.18 6.57
CA LYS A 46 2.22 0.44 7.65
C LYS A 46 3.01 1.63 7.12
N ILE A 47 3.20 2.62 7.98
CA ILE A 47 4.19 3.67 7.78
C ILE A 47 5.09 3.72 9.00
N ILE A 48 6.40 3.80 8.77
CA ILE A 48 7.43 3.82 9.81
C ILE A 48 8.27 5.06 9.60
N TYR A 49 8.40 5.87 10.64
CA TYR A 49 9.24 7.07 10.64
C TYR A 49 10.49 6.81 11.49
N PHE A 50 11.63 7.22 10.96
CA PHE A 50 12.93 7.17 11.64
C PHE A 50 13.38 8.59 11.93
N GLU A 51 13.22 9.06 13.17
CA GLU A 51 13.52 10.43 13.57
C GLU A 51 14.36 10.46 14.84
N GLY A 52 15.57 11.03 14.78
CA GLY A 52 16.41 11.24 15.95
C GLY A 52 16.73 9.98 16.77
N GLY A 53 16.85 8.83 16.10
CA GLY A 53 17.08 7.54 16.73
C GLY A 53 15.83 6.86 17.26
N ASN A 54 14.66 7.48 17.12
CA ASN A 54 13.37 6.90 17.47
C ASN A 54 12.69 6.28 16.25
N VAL A 55 11.92 5.22 16.47
CA VAL A 55 11.10 4.56 15.46
C VAL A 55 9.63 4.74 15.84
N GLU A 56 8.87 5.45 15.03
CA GLU A 56 7.43 5.59 15.18
C GLU A 56 6.74 4.78 14.08
N GLN A 57 5.88 3.85 14.44
CA GLN A 57 5.09 3.06 13.51
C GLN A 57 3.62 3.40 13.63
N ARG A 58 2.94 3.45 12.49
CA ARG A 58 1.49 3.47 12.38
C ARG A 58 1.04 2.38 11.40
N MET A 59 -0.07 1.74 11.70
CA MET A 59 -0.63 0.66 10.91
C MET A 59 -2.11 0.93 10.66
N ASN A 60 -2.63 0.49 9.53
CA ASN A 60 -4.07 0.52 9.29
C ASN A 60 -4.79 -0.33 10.35
N GLY A 61 -6.01 0.08 10.69
CA GLY A 61 -6.86 -0.68 11.60
C GLY A 61 -7.49 -1.90 10.91
N VAL A 62 -8.78 -2.11 11.14
CA VAL A 62 -9.54 -3.29 10.67
C VAL A 62 -9.84 -3.27 9.17
N CYS A 63 -9.60 -2.15 8.48
CA CYS A 63 -9.97 -1.99 7.08
C CYS A 63 -8.79 -2.30 6.14
N ALA A 64 -8.99 -3.20 5.18
CA ALA A 64 -8.00 -3.53 4.15
C ALA A 64 -7.81 -2.43 3.08
N GLY A 65 -8.42 -1.25 3.23
CA GLY A 65 -8.26 -0.12 2.32
C GLY A 65 -6.78 0.27 2.18
N GLY A 66 -6.31 0.42 0.96
CA GLY A 66 -4.90 0.74 0.68
C GLY A 66 -3.94 -0.44 0.73
N THR A 67 -4.43 -1.68 0.77
CA THR A 67 -3.62 -2.91 0.80
C THR A 67 -3.70 -3.69 -0.52
N GLY A 68 -2.93 -4.76 -0.65
CA GLY A 68 -3.00 -5.66 -1.80
C GLY A 68 -4.40 -6.22 -2.01
N SER A 69 -5.08 -6.61 -0.95
CA SER A 69 -6.46 -7.11 -0.99
C SER A 69 -7.45 -6.08 -1.56
N PHE A 70 -7.27 -4.79 -1.24
CA PHE A 70 -8.03 -3.72 -1.87
C PHE A 70 -7.76 -3.63 -3.38
N ILE A 71 -6.48 -3.71 -3.78
CA ILE A 71 -6.08 -3.66 -5.20
C ILE A 71 -6.69 -4.83 -5.96
N ASP A 72 -6.65 -6.05 -5.42
CA ASP A 72 -7.23 -7.24 -6.04
C ASP A 72 -8.76 -7.14 -6.20
N GLN A 73 -9.45 -6.61 -5.18
CA GLN A 73 -10.89 -6.36 -5.27
C GLN A 73 -11.23 -5.35 -6.38
N MET A 74 -10.47 -4.28 -6.49
CA MET A 74 -10.71 -3.26 -7.51
C MET A 74 -10.33 -3.77 -8.91
N ALA A 75 -9.25 -4.55 -9.04
CA ALA A 75 -8.87 -5.20 -10.29
C ALA A 75 -9.98 -6.13 -10.80
N SER A 76 -10.60 -6.89 -9.88
CA SER A 76 -11.72 -7.79 -10.22
C SER A 76 -12.92 -7.05 -10.82
N LEU A 77 -13.21 -5.81 -10.40
CA LEU A 77 -14.28 -4.98 -11.01
C LEU A 77 -13.98 -4.63 -12.47
N LEU A 78 -12.70 -4.47 -12.80
CA LEU A 78 -12.24 -4.19 -14.18
C LEU A 78 -12.00 -5.48 -14.98
N GLN A 79 -12.35 -6.66 -14.42
CA GLN A 79 -12.16 -7.97 -15.03
C GLN A 79 -10.68 -8.25 -15.35
N THR A 80 -9.80 -7.95 -14.40
CA THR A 80 -8.36 -8.17 -14.50
C THR A 80 -7.79 -8.55 -13.13
N ASP A 81 -6.48 -8.71 -13.04
CA ASP A 81 -5.71 -8.89 -11.81
C ASP A 81 -4.86 -7.66 -11.50
N ALA A 82 -4.11 -7.68 -10.41
CA ALA A 82 -3.25 -6.58 -10.01
C ALA A 82 -2.19 -6.23 -11.06
N SER A 83 -1.65 -7.24 -11.77
CA SER A 83 -0.68 -7.04 -12.85
C SER A 83 -1.32 -6.36 -14.06
N GLY A 84 -2.50 -6.81 -14.47
CA GLY A 84 -3.25 -6.18 -15.56
C GLY A 84 -3.70 -4.76 -15.20
N LEU A 85 -4.06 -4.52 -13.92
CA LEU A 85 -4.35 -3.16 -13.44
C LEU A 85 -3.12 -2.24 -13.60
N ASN A 86 -1.93 -2.75 -13.26
CA ASN A 86 -0.68 -2.02 -13.43
C ASN A 86 -0.41 -1.69 -14.91
N GLU A 87 -0.65 -2.65 -15.82
CA GLU A 87 -0.48 -2.42 -17.26
C GLU A 87 -1.46 -1.36 -17.81
N TYR A 88 -2.72 -1.40 -17.38
CA TYR A 88 -3.69 -0.35 -17.76
C TYR A 88 -3.23 1.03 -17.28
N ALA A 89 -2.79 1.15 -16.03
CA ALA A 89 -2.42 2.42 -15.44
C ALA A 89 -1.25 3.14 -16.14
N LYS A 90 -0.44 2.44 -16.94
CA LYS A 90 0.66 3.05 -17.73
C LYS A 90 0.19 4.07 -18.76
N ASN A 91 -1.04 3.94 -19.25
CA ASN A 91 -1.55 4.73 -20.38
C ASN A 91 -2.71 5.66 -19.98
N TYR A 92 -2.86 5.97 -18.70
CA TYR A 92 -3.94 6.84 -18.23
C TYR A 92 -3.81 8.26 -18.79
N LYS A 93 -4.94 8.94 -18.92
CA LYS A 93 -5.06 10.33 -19.39
C LYS A 93 -5.73 11.23 -18.37
N ALA A 94 -6.56 10.66 -17.51
CA ALA A 94 -7.30 11.38 -16.49
C ALA A 94 -7.36 10.58 -15.18
N LEU A 95 -7.56 11.27 -14.06
CA LEU A 95 -7.77 10.66 -12.75
C LEU A 95 -9.15 11.02 -12.23
N TYR A 96 -9.88 10.01 -11.78
CA TYR A 96 -11.17 10.17 -11.11
C TYR A 96 -10.98 10.20 -9.59
N THR A 97 -11.82 10.94 -8.89
CA THR A 97 -11.84 10.91 -7.43
C THR A 97 -12.54 9.63 -6.96
N ILE A 98 -11.81 8.76 -6.30
CA ILE A 98 -12.31 7.51 -5.72
C ILE A 98 -12.12 7.58 -4.20
N ALA A 99 -13.16 7.18 -3.45
CA ALA A 99 -13.10 7.15 -1.99
C ALA A 99 -11.99 6.22 -1.49
N ALA A 100 -11.07 6.77 -0.73
CA ALA A 100 -9.86 6.08 -0.29
C ALA A 100 -10.02 5.29 1.02
N ARG A 101 -11.21 5.29 1.65
CA ARG A 101 -11.37 4.77 3.02
C ARG A 101 -11.82 3.31 3.12
N CYS A 102 -12.61 2.84 2.18
CA CYS A 102 -13.23 1.51 2.25
C CYS A 102 -13.48 0.97 0.85
N GLY A 103 -13.18 -0.32 0.63
CA GLY A 103 -13.43 -0.99 -0.64
C GLY A 103 -14.88 -0.94 -1.10
N VAL A 104 -15.84 -0.91 -0.15
CA VAL A 104 -17.27 -0.77 -0.47
C VAL A 104 -17.57 0.61 -1.09
N PHE A 105 -17.07 1.69 -0.50
CA PHE A 105 -17.27 3.03 -1.05
C PHE A 105 -16.49 3.23 -2.35
N ALA A 106 -15.26 2.72 -2.44
CA ALA A 106 -14.51 2.74 -3.70
C ALA A 106 -15.27 2.04 -4.82
N LYS A 107 -15.91 0.88 -4.55
CA LYS A 107 -16.75 0.17 -5.50
C LYS A 107 -17.95 1.00 -5.94
N THR A 108 -18.62 1.71 -5.03
CA THR A 108 -19.74 2.60 -5.37
C THR A 108 -19.34 3.79 -6.22
N ASP A 109 -18.10 4.25 -6.11
CA ASP A 109 -17.57 5.31 -6.98
C ASP A 109 -17.15 4.79 -8.35
N ILE A 110 -16.56 3.60 -8.41
CA ILE A 110 -16.03 3.02 -9.66
C ILE A 110 -17.16 2.48 -10.55
N GLN A 111 -18.19 1.85 -9.98
CA GLN A 111 -19.23 1.19 -10.77
C GLN A 111 -19.98 2.15 -11.72
N PRO A 112 -20.41 3.36 -11.30
CA PRO A 112 -20.99 4.33 -12.23
C PRO A 112 -20.03 4.70 -13.37
N LEU A 113 -18.75 4.93 -13.05
CA LEU A 113 -17.74 5.28 -14.06
C LEU A 113 -17.58 4.18 -15.12
N ILE A 114 -17.59 2.90 -14.69
CA ILE A 114 -17.59 1.76 -15.62
C ILE A 114 -18.84 1.79 -16.52
N ASN A 115 -20.00 2.03 -15.93
CA ASN A 115 -21.28 2.07 -16.67
C ASN A 115 -21.32 3.24 -17.65
N ASP A 116 -20.67 4.35 -17.34
CA ASP A 116 -20.55 5.54 -18.20
C ASP A 116 -19.44 5.38 -19.27
N GLY A 117 -18.74 4.25 -19.30
CA GLY A 117 -17.73 3.94 -20.30
C GLY A 117 -16.38 4.59 -20.07
N ALA A 118 -16.03 4.91 -18.80
CA ALA A 118 -14.70 5.39 -18.47
C ALA A 118 -13.60 4.41 -18.88
N ALA A 119 -12.48 4.93 -19.37
CA ALA A 119 -11.36 4.11 -19.83
C ALA A 119 -10.76 3.30 -18.66
N LYS A 120 -10.45 2.03 -18.90
CA LYS A 120 -9.84 1.16 -17.88
C LYS A 120 -8.49 1.69 -17.39
N GLU A 121 -7.75 2.35 -18.27
CA GLU A 121 -6.48 3.00 -18.00
C GLU A 121 -6.63 4.09 -16.93
N ASP A 122 -7.63 4.93 -17.08
CA ASP A 122 -7.93 6.03 -16.15
C ASP A 122 -8.45 5.51 -14.82
N LEU A 123 -9.30 4.48 -14.84
CA LEU A 123 -9.80 3.83 -13.63
C LEU A 123 -8.67 3.14 -12.85
N ALA A 124 -7.76 2.45 -13.54
CA ALA A 124 -6.63 1.78 -12.92
C ALA A 124 -5.68 2.77 -12.21
N ALA A 125 -5.32 3.85 -12.88
CA ALA A 125 -4.51 4.91 -12.27
C ALA A 125 -5.24 5.60 -11.10
N SER A 126 -6.55 5.77 -11.20
CA SER A 126 -7.38 6.35 -10.13
C SER A 126 -7.45 5.43 -8.89
N ILE A 127 -7.50 4.11 -9.10
CA ILE A 127 -7.44 3.11 -8.01
C ILE A 127 -6.10 3.21 -7.29
N PHE A 128 -4.97 3.29 -8.00
CA PHE A 128 -3.67 3.47 -7.36
C PHE A 128 -3.57 4.81 -6.63
N GLN A 129 -4.12 5.88 -7.18
CA GLN A 129 -4.20 7.16 -6.48
C GLN A 129 -5.04 7.07 -5.20
N ALA A 130 -6.11 6.29 -5.18
CA ALA A 130 -6.90 6.04 -3.98
C ALA A 130 -6.07 5.31 -2.89
N VAL A 131 -5.21 4.36 -3.27
CA VAL A 131 -4.27 3.70 -2.33
C VAL A 131 -3.31 4.72 -1.71
N VAL A 132 -2.73 5.62 -2.52
CA VAL A 132 -1.86 6.71 -2.04
C VAL A 132 -2.60 7.61 -1.07
N ASN A 133 -3.79 8.07 -1.45
CA ASN A 133 -4.62 8.93 -0.61
C ASN A 133 -4.98 8.26 0.73
N GLN A 134 -5.24 6.96 0.72
CA GLN A 134 -5.48 6.19 1.94
C GLN A 134 -4.25 6.13 2.83
N THR A 135 -3.07 5.91 2.26
CA THR A 135 -1.80 5.92 3.00
C THR A 135 -1.55 7.28 3.64
N ILE A 136 -1.70 8.37 2.89
CA ILE A 136 -1.48 9.72 3.39
C ILE A 136 -2.51 10.09 4.46
N SER A 137 -3.80 9.88 4.20
CA SER A 137 -4.86 10.30 5.13
C SER A 137 -5.02 9.35 6.31
N GLY A 138 -4.88 8.04 6.09
CA GLY A 138 -5.15 7.00 7.07
C GLY A 138 -3.95 6.62 7.93
N LEU A 139 -2.74 6.66 7.39
CA LEU A 139 -1.51 6.28 8.11
C LEU A 139 -0.68 7.50 8.50
N ALA A 140 -0.34 8.37 7.57
CA ALA A 140 0.45 9.55 7.89
C ALA A 140 -0.31 10.54 8.78
N CYS A 141 -1.65 10.66 8.60
CA CYS A 141 -2.53 11.48 9.46
C CYS A 141 -1.97 12.89 9.66
N GLY A 142 -1.52 13.53 8.58
CA GLY A 142 -0.96 14.87 8.61
C GLY A 142 0.53 14.97 8.98
N LYS A 143 1.18 13.87 9.40
CA LYS A 143 2.63 13.86 9.57
C LYS A 143 3.31 13.88 8.20
N PRO A 144 4.27 14.79 7.95
CA PRO A 144 4.92 14.89 6.65
C PRO A 144 5.70 13.61 6.29
N ILE A 145 5.58 13.19 5.04
CA ILE A 145 6.44 12.15 4.45
C ILE A 145 7.55 12.89 3.72
N ARG A 146 8.76 12.86 4.24
CA ARG A 146 9.90 13.64 3.72
C ARG A 146 11.19 12.85 3.80
N GLY A 147 12.20 13.26 3.00
CA GLY A 147 13.51 12.64 2.96
C GLY A 147 13.54 11.39 2.09
N HIS A 148 14.34 10.42 2.48
CA HIS A 148 14.48 9.16 1.75
C HIS A 148 13.35 8.21 2.16
N VAL A 149 12.48 7.89 1.21
CA VAL A 149 11.34 7.01 1.42
C VAL A 149 11.65 5.61 0.88
N ALA A 150 11.58 4.61 1.75
CA ALA A 150 11.68 3.21 1.36
C ALA A 150 10.28 2.63 1.10
N PHE A 151 10.08 2.01 -0.06
CA PHE A 151 8.87 1.29 -0.41
C PHE A 151 9.06 -0.20 -0.18
N LEU A 152 8.18 -0.81 0.64
CA LEU A 152 8.24 -2.19 1.06
C LEU A 152 6.92 -2.92 0.78
N GLY A 153 7.01 -4.25 0.74
CA GLY A 153 5.85 -5.13 0.53
C GLY A 153 5.56 -5.43 -0.93
N GLY A 154 4.79 -6.50 -1.15
CA GLY A 154 4.51 -7.05 -2.48
C GLY A 154 3.89 -6.04 -3.45
N PRO A 155 2.81 -5.33 -3.07
CA PRO A 155 2.20 -4.34 -3.95
C PRO A 155 3.18 -3.28 -4.44
N LEU A 156 4.02 -2.71 -3.56
CA LEU A 156 5.00 -1.70 -3.93
C LEU A 156 6.23 -2.28 -4.66
N HIS A 157 6.50 -3.57 -4.52
CA HIS A 157 7.56 -4.24 -5.26
C HIS A 157 7.16 -4.53 -6.71
N PHE A 158 5.98 -5.11 -6.92
CA PHE A 158 5.56 -5.61 -8.23
C PHE A 158 4.83 -4.58 -9.09
N LEU A 159 4.15 -3.58 -8.48
CA LEU A 159 3.33 -2.62 -9.20
C LEU A 159 4.07 -1.29 -9.39
N SER A 160 4.69 -1.12 -10.55
CA SER A 160 5.46 0.09 -10.88
C SER A 160 4.59 1.34 -10.84
N GLU A 161 3.37 1.28 -11.40
CA GLU A 161 2.46 2.43 -11.49
C GLU A 161 1.91 2.85 -10.12
N LEU A 162 1.85 1.91 -9.16
CA LEU A 162 1.55 2.24 -7.77
C LEU A 162 2.68 3.07 -7.15
N ARG A 163 3.95 2.71 -7.38
CA ARG A 163 5.09 3.53 -6.94
C ARG A 163 5.07 4.91 -7.57
N GLU A 164 4.83 4.98 -8.89
CA GLU A 164 4.71 6.27 -9.59
C GLU A 164 3.58 7.14 -9.04
N ALA A 165 2.47 6.52 -8.59
CA ALA A 165 1.39 7.25 -7.94
C ALA A 165 1.82 7.88 -6.60
N PHE A 166 2.75 7.28 -5.86
CA PHE A 166 3.33 7.87 -4.64
C PHE A 166 4.32 9.00 -4.92
N ILE A 167 4.95 9.03 -6.09
CA ILE A 167 5.94 10.03 -6.48
C ILE A 167 5.28 11.29 -7.05
N ARG A 168 4.07 11.19 -7.61
CA ARG A 168 3.25 12.32 -8.07
C ARG A 168 2.81 13.23 -6.93
#